data_d61a61c541512580859c05545f70288b
#
_entry.id   d61a61c541512580859c05545f70288b
#
_cell.length_a   1.000
_cell.length_b   1.000
_cell.length_c   1.000
_cell.angle_alpha   90.00
_cell.angle_beta   90.00
_cell.angle_gamma   90.00
#
_symmetry.space_group_name_H-M   'P 1'
#
loop_
_entity.id
_entity.type
_entity.pdbx_description
1 polymer ?
#
loop_
_entity_poly.entity_id
_entity_poly.type
_entity_poly.pdbx_seq_one_letter_code
_entity_poly.pdbx_strand_id
1 'polypeptide(L)'
;MLSLNVSEILHGQIWRLVTWIIYPPSTSSALWFVIAILFFYYPISASLERTWGSFRFTVYILSGMIFTVISAFILYFITGGVLDAYLNGSQFSTYYISLSIFLAYALTYPDMKVLLYFVIPIKMKWMAIVYAALVVYDIVRYFMGGAWFMALPIIASLLNFIIFFLGTRNLNRYNPKEIHRRNQFKRAMGESKTVPFPGGSKSGEVTKHK
;
A
#
# COMPACT_ATOMS: atom_id res chain seq x y z
N MET A 1 -17.97 -18.11 11.95
CA MET A 1 -17.74 -19.18 10.96
C MET A 1 -17.11 -18.71 9.65
N LEU A 2 -16.79 -17.42 9.49
CA LEU A 2 -16.15 -16.86 8.30
C LEU A 2 -14.69 -16.43 8.56
N SER A 3 -14.22 -16.40 9.80
CA SER A 3 -12.86 -16.00 10.19
C SER A 3 -11.79 -16.96 9.67
N LEU A 4 -10.57 -16.46 9.49
CA LEU A 4 -9.41 -17.24 9.07
C LEU A 4 -8.92 -18.10 10.24
N ASN A 5 -9.39 -19.33 10.33
CA ASN A 5 -9.00 -20.31 11.34
C ASN A 5 -8.35 -21.50 10.66
N VAL A 6 -7.04 -21.69 10.91
CA VAL A 6 -6.23 -22.71 10.23
C VAL A 6 -6.62 -24.11 10.68
N SER A 7 -6.97 -24.30 11.96
CA SER A 7 -7.43 -25.59 12.46
C SER A 7 -8.65 -26.09 11.69
N GLU A 8 -9.65 -25.23 11.50
CA GLU A 8 -10.86 -25.56 10.76
C GLU A 8 -10.61 -25.78 9.25
N ILE A 9 -9.65 -25.04 8.68
CA ILE A 9 -9.23 -25.22 7.29
C ILE A 9 -8.64 -26.62 7.08
N LEU A 10 -7.79 -27.06 8.02
CA LEU A 10 -7.20 -28.40 7.98
C LEU A 10 -8.25 -29.52 8.20
N HIS A 11 -9.36 -29.22 8.87
CA HIS A 11 -10.51 -30.12 9.00
C HIS A 11 -11.48 -30.09 7.79
N GLY A 12 -11.08 -29.43 6.69
CA GLY A 12 -11.81 -29.45 5.41
C GLY A 12 -12.62 -28.21 5.09
N GLN A 13 -12.61 -27.16 5.93
CA GLN A 13 -13.34 -25.91 5.67
C GLN A 13 -12.52 -24.94 4.79
N ILE A 14 -12.14 -25.37 3.60
CA ILE A 14 -11.24 -24.65 2.68
C ILE A 14 -11.82 -23.27 2.27
N TRP A 15 -13.14 -23.12 2.23
CA TRP A 15 -13.79 -21.84 1.89
C TRP A 15 -13.39 -20.69 2.82
N ARG A 16 -12.93 -20.97 4.03
CA ARG A 16 -12.44 -19.96 4.98
C ARG A 16 -11.21 -19.19 4.47
N LEU A 17 -10.43 -19.77 3.53
CA LEU A 17 -9.33 -19.08 2.86
C LEU A 17 -9.79 -17.87 2.04
N VAL A 18 -11.06 -17.82 1.66
CA VAL A 18 -11.63 -16.72 0.88
C VAL A 18 -12.64 -15.92 1.70
N THR A 19 -13.47 -16.58 2.49
CA THR A 19 -14.59 -15.93 3.18
C THR A 19 -14.17 -15.00 4.32
N TRP A 20 -12.95 -15.16 4.88
CA TRP A 20 -12.43 -14.25 5.91
C TRP A 20 -12.29 -12.80 5.43
N ILE A 21 -12.21 -12.59 4.12
CA ILE A 21 -12.11 -11.25 3.52
C ILE A 21 -13.38 -10.43 3.82
N ILE A 22 -14.53 -11.09 3.89
CA ILE A 22 -15.83 -10.48 4.15
C ILE A 22 -16.08 -10.32 5.66
N TYR A 23 -15.25 -10.98 6.49
CA TYR A 23 -15.43 -10.95 7.94
C TYR A 23 -15.06 -9.57 8.52
N PRO A 24 -16.01 -8.85 9.15
CA PRO A 24 -15.72 -7.55 9.74
C PRO A 24 -14.76 -7.70 10.93
N PRO A 25 -13.91 -6.69 11.20
CA PRO A 25 -13.09 -6.67 12.40
C PRO A 25 -13.97 -6.81 13.65
N SER A 26 -13.56 -7.63 14.60
CA SER A 26 -14.33 -7.95 15.82
C SER A 26 -14.68 -6.74 16.70
N THR A 27 -14.02 -5.61 16.49
CA THR A 27 -14.20 -4.36 17.24
C THR A 27 -15.23 -3.40 16.65
N SER A 28 -15.74 -3.68 15.43
CA SER A 28 -16.63 -2.76 14.72
C SER A 28 -18.03 -3.36 14.55
N SER A 29 -19.05 -2.54 14.73
CA SER A 29 -20.38 -2.85 14.22
C SER A 29 -20.31 -3.07 12.71
N ALA A 30 -21.00 -4.09 12.19
CA ALA A 30 -21.04 -4.38 10.75
C ALA A 30 -21.46 -3.16 9.92
N LEU A 31 -22.36 -2.34 10.44
CA LEU A 31 -22.81 -1.12 9.78
C LEU A 31 -21.68 -0.09 9.64
N TRP A 32 -20.93 0.17 10.71
CA TRP A 32 -19.78 1.09 10.67
C TRP A 32 -18.68 0.58 9.74
N PHE A 33 -18.48 -0.73 9.67
CA PHE A 33 -17.52 -1.35 8.75
C PHE A 33 -17.91 -1.12 7.27
N VAL A 34 -19.19 -1.31 6.93
CA VAL A 34 -19.70 -1.04 5.57
C VAL A 34 -19.58 0.44 5.21
N ILE A 35 -19.90 1.35 6.13
CA ILE A 35 -19.75 2.80 5.93
C ILE A 35 -18.27 3.14 5.68
N ALA A 36 -17.35 2.61 6.48
CA ALA A 36 -15.92 2.85 6.31
C ALA A 36 -15.42 2.34 4.95
N ILE A 37 -15.85 1.15 4.52
CA ILE A 37 -15.49 0.61 3.20
C ILE A 37 -15.98 1.53 2.09
N LEU A 38 -17.25 1.90 2.08
CA LEU A 38 -17.85 2.67 0.99
C LEU A 38 -17.33 4.10 0.91
N PHE A 39 -17.21 4.78 2.05
CA PHE A 39 -16.88 6.21 2.07
C PHE A 39 -15.39 6.51 2.19
N PHE A 40 -14.61 5.60 2.74
CA PHE A 40 -13.18 5.82 2.97
C PHE A 40 -12.30 4.91 2.12
N TYR A 41 -12.45 3.60 2.23
CA TYR A 41 -11.55 2.67 1.55
C TYR A 41 -11.78 2.57 0.04
N TYR A 42 -13.03 2.65 -0.42
CA TYR A 42 -13.34 2.59 -1.85
C TYR A 42 -12.74 3.76 -2.65
N PRO A 43 -12.90 5.04 -2.24
CA PRO A 43 -12.27 6.16 -2.96
C PRO A 43 -10.75 6.11 -2.96
N ILE A 44 -10.15 5.69 -1.83
CA ILE A 44 -8.70 5.53 -1.70
C ILE A 44 -8.19 4.44 -2.65
N SER A 45 -8.83 3.29 -2.65
CA SER A 45 -8.50 2.16 -3.52
C SER A 45 -8.65 2.51 -4.99
N ALA A 46 -9.73 3.16 -5.39
CA ALA A 46 -9.98 3.60 -6.75
C ALA A 46 -8.93 4.63 -7.23
N SER A 47 -8.48 5.52 -6.34
CA SER A 47 -7.41 6.47 -6.66
C SER A 47 -6.06 5.80 -6.85
N LEU A 48 -5.73 4.81 -6.00
CA LEU A 48 -4.50 4.02 -6.15
C LEU A 48 -4.51 3.18 -7.42
N GLU A 49 -5.63 2.55 -7.73
CA GLU A 49 -5.81 1.75 -8.95
C GLU A 49 -5.59 2.60 -10.20
N ARG A 50 -6.14 3.81 -10.26
CA ARG A 50 -5.94 4.74 -11.37
C ARG A 50 -4.48 5.17 -11.54
N THR A 51 -3.73 5.28 -10.44
CA THR A 51 -2.33 5.73 -10.46
C THR A 51 -1.35 4.60 -10.76
N TRP A 52 -1.54 3.44 -10.15
CA TRP A 52 -0.63 2.31 -10.30
C TRP A 52 -0.99 1.39 -11.46
N GLY A 53 -2.23 1.49 -11.96
CA GLY A 53 -2.84 0.59 -12.92
C GLY A 53 -3.48 -0.62 -12.25
N SER A 54 -4.56 -1.14 -12.86
CA SER A 54 -5.39 -2.20 -12.31
C SER A 54 -4.60 -3.47 -11.98
N PHE A 55 -3.68 -3.87 -12.86
CA PHE A 55 -2.86 -5.07 -12.65
C PHE A 55 -1.99 -4.98 -11.38
N ARG A 56 -1.26 -3.87 -11.20
CA ARG A 56 -0.38 -3.70 -10.03
C ARG A 56 -1.17 -3.60 -8.74
N PHE A 57 -2.29 -2.91 -8.77
CA PHE A 57 -3.17 -2.79 -7.62
C PHE A 57 -3.76 -4.15 -7.20
N THR A 58 -4.21 -4.94 -8.17
CA THR A 58 -4.73 -6.30 -7.91
C THR A 58 -3.64 -7.20 -7.32
N VAL A 59 -2.43 -7.18 -7.90
CA VAL A 59 -1.29 -7.95 -7.36
C VAL A 59 -0.97 -7.53 -5.93
N TYR A 60 -1.02 -6.24 -5.62
CA TYR A 60 -0.79 -5.73 -4.27
C TYR A 60 -1.80 -6.28 -3.25
N ILE A 61 -3.08 -6.26 -3.60
CA ILE A 61 -4.13 -6.79 -2.70
C ILE A 61 -4.00 -8.30 -2.55
N LEU A 62 -3.85 -9.03 -3.65
CA LEU A 62 -3.71 -10.49 -3.61
C LEU A 62 -2.47 -10.92 -2.82
N SER A 63 -1.33 -10.26 -3.01
CA SER A 63 -0.14 -10.55 -2.22
C SER A 63 -0.36 -10.29 -0.73
N GLY A 64 -1.06 -9.21 -0.37
CA GLY A 64 -1.43 -8.92 1.02
C GLY A 64 -2.30 -10.03 1.65
N MET A 65 -3.26 -10.53 0.90
CA MET A 65 -4.09 -11.67 1.32
C MET A 65 -3.25 -12.94 1.52
N ILE A 66 -2.38 -13.24 0.57
CA ILE A 66 -1.48 -14.41 0.64
C ILE A 66 -0.56 -14.31 1.85
N PHE A 67 0.07 -13.15 2.08
CA PHE A 67 0.94 -12.95 3.26
C PHE A 67 0.17 -13.10 4.57
N THR A 68 -1.07 -12.65 4.64
CA THR A 68 -1.92 -12.84 5.82
C THR A 68 -2.22 -14.32 6.05
N VAL A 69 -2.57 -15.06 5.01
CA VAL A 69 -2.80 -16.52 5.10
C VAL A 69 -1.52 -17.24 5.52
N ILE A 70 -0.37 -16.93 4.91
CA ILE A 70 0.91 -17.50 5.29
C ILE A 70 1.22 -17.23 6.78
N SER A 71 1.00 -16.00 7.26
CA SER A 71 1.23 -15.66 8.66
C SER A 71 0.32 -16.44 9.60
N ALA A 72 -0.91 -16.74 9.20
CA ALA A 72 -1.82 -17.58 9.97
C ALA A 72 -1.32 -19.02 10.09
N PHE A 73 -0.86 -19.61 8.98
CA PHE A 73 -0.27 -20.94 9.01
C PHE A 73 1.02 -21.00 9.84
N ILE A 74 1.90 -20.02 9.71
CA ILE A 74 3.12 -19.90 10.52
C ILE A 74 2.75 -19.88 12.01
N LEU A 75 1.77 -19.06 12.38
CA LEU A 75 1.31 -18.97 13.76
C LEU A 75 0.75 -20.29 14.26
N TYR A 76 -0.06 -20.97 13.45
CA TYR A 76 -0.62 -22.28 13.78
C TYR A 76 0.46 -23.30 14.07
N PHE A 77 1.48 -23.41 13.23
CA PHE A 77 2.58 -24.37 13.43
C PHE A 77 3.45 -24.04 14.65
N ILE A 78 3.71 -22.75 14.92
CA ILE A 78 4.52 -22.35 16.08
C ILE A 78 3.77 -22.64 17.40
N THR A 79 2.46 -22.43 17.42
CA THR A 79 1.67 -22.54 18.66
C THR A 79 0.97 -23.89 18.82
N GLY A 80 1.18 -24.82 17.87
CA GLY A 80 0.52 -26.13 17.88
C GLY A 80 -1.02 -26.04 17.81
N GLY A 81 -1.55 -24.96 17.22
CA GLY A 81 -3.00 -24.74 17.07
C GLY A 81 -3.72 -24.22 18.32
N VAL A 82 -3.01 -24.09 19.45
CA VAL A 82 -3.63 -23.64 20.72
C VAL A 82 -4.27 -22.27 20.58
N LEU A 83 -3.61 -21.32 19.90
CA LEU A 83 -4.13 -19.96 19.71
C LEU A 83 -5.35 -19.91 18.79
N ASP A 84 -5.42 -20.77 17.78
CA ASP A 84 -6.58 -20.86 16.89
C ASP A 84 -7.83 -21.31 17.65
N ALA A 85 -7.68 -22.18 18.63
CA ALA A 85 -8.77 -22.63 19.49
C ALA A 85 -9.29 -21.51 20.40
N TYR A 86 -8.39 -20.66 20.93
CA TYR A 86 -8.78 -19.55 21.81
C TYR A 86 -9.30 -18.33 21.05
N LEU A 87 -8.69 -17.96 19.93
CA LEU A 87 -8.96 -16.70 19.22
C LEU A 87 -9.88 -16.87 18.02
N ASN A 88 -10.19 -18.10 17.60
CA ASN A 88 -11.03 -18.41 16.44
C ASN A 88 -10.64 -17.63 15.16
N GLY A 89 -9.35 -17.31 14.98
CA GLY A 89 -8.85 -16.54 13.84
C GLY A 89 -9.25 -15.06 13.85
N SER A 90 -9.73 -14.52 14.96
CA SER A 90 -10.17 -13.13 15.07
C SER A 90 -9.04 -12.10 14.89
N GLN A 91 -7.80 -12.50 15.13
CA GLN A 91 -6.59 -11.70 14.93
C GLN A 91 -6.28 -11.47 13.44
N PHE A 92 -6.78 -12.31 12.54
CA PHE A 92 -6.58 -12.19 11.10
C PHE A 92 -7.80 -11.50 10.49
N SER A 93 -7.78 -10.19 10.44
CA SER A 93 -8.85 -9.40 9.81
C SER A 93 -8.31 -8.60 8.63
N THR A 94 -9.20 -8.15 7.76
CA THR A 94 -8.89 -7.25 6.64
C THR A 94 -8.43 -5.86 7.10
N TYR A 95 -8.47 -5.58 8.41
CA TYR A 95 -8.03 -4.32 9.00
C TYR A 95 -6.59 -3.95 8.61
N TYR A 96 -5.65 -4.91 8.71
CA TYR A 96 -4.25 -4.65 8.40
C TYR A 96 -3.99 -4.47 6.90
N ILE A 97 -4.77 -5.16 6.04
CA ILE A 97 -4.72 -4.93 4.58
C ILE A 97 -5.22 -3.52 4.27
N SER A 98 -6.34 -3.12 4.85
CA SER A 98 -6.89 -1.77 4.70
C SER A 98 -5.91 -0.71 5.19
N LEU A 99 -5.21 -0.96 6.29
CA LEU A 99 -4.15 -0.13 6.82
C LEU A 99 -3.00 0.03 5.81
N SER A 100 -2.55 -1.08 5.20
CA SER A 100 -1.47 -1.04 4.21
C SER A 100 -1.88 -0.25 2.96
N ILE A 101 -3.13 -0.35 2.51
CA ILE A 101 -3.69 0.45 1.41
C ILE A 101 -3.69 1.94 1.78
N PHE A 102 -4.07 2.27 3.01
CA PHE A 102 -4.04 3.64 3.50
C PHE A 102 -2.61 4.22 3.49
N LEU A 103 -1.62 3.47 3.99
CA LEU A 103 -0.21 3.88 3.95
C LEU A 103 0.30 4.04 2.52
N ALA A 104 -0.06 3.12 1.63
CA ALA A 104 0.29 3.19 0.21
C ALA A 104 -0.28 4.46 -0.45
N TYR A 105 -1.53 4.80 -0.14
CA TYR A 105 -2.17 6.02 -0.61
C TYR A 105 -1.48 7.27 -0.08
N ALA A 106 -1.16 7.30 1.21
CA ALA A 106 -0.50 8.44 1.84
C ALA A 106 0.90 8.71 1.29
N LEU A 107 1.64 7.66 0.90
CA LEU A 107 2.93 7.82 0.24
C LEU A 107 2.82 8.21 -1.25
N THR A 108 1.72 7.83 -1.89
CA THR A 108 1.45 8.21 -3.29
C THR A 108 0.97 9.66 -3.38
N TYR A 109 0.16 10.11 -2.42
CA TYR A 109 -0.45 11.44 -2.38
C TYR A 109 -0.22 12.16 -1.04
N PRO A 110 1.03 12.53 -0.69
CA PRO A 110 1.36 13.05 0.64
C PRO A 110 0.72 14.41 0.97
N ASP A 111 0.50 15.25 -0.04
CA ASP A 111 -0.03 16.60 0.12
C ASP A 111 -1.55 16.71 -0.04
N MET A 112 -2.22 15.58 -0.38
CA MET A 112 -3.68 15.55 -0.39
C MET A 112 -4.24 15.85 1.00
N LYS A 113 -5.28 16.67 1.04
CA LYS A 113 -6.01 16.99 2.27
C LYS A 113 -7.22 16.08 2.37
N VAL A 114 -7.33 15.37 3.47
CA VAL A 114 -8.52 14.59 3.83
C VAL A 114 -9.24 15.30 4.96
N LEU A 115 -10.55 15.42 4.83
CA LEU A 115 -11.38 16.02 5.86
C LEU A 115 -11.63 15.00 6.98
N LEU A 116 -10.93 15.15 8.10
CA LEU A 116 -11.20 14.36 9.29
C LEU A 116 -12.54 14.80 9.88
N TYR A 117 -13.47 13.86 10.06
CA TYR A 117 -14.83 14.14 10.49
C TYR A 117 -15.55 15.23 9.67
N PHE A 118 -15.20 15.37 8.37
CA PHE A 118 -15.74 16.38 7.47
C PHE A 118 -15.47 17.84 7.86
N VAL A 119 -14.68 18.10 8.89
CA VAL A 119 -14.43 19.44 9.44
C VAL A 119 -12.97 19.87 9.32
N ILE A 120 -12.03 18.99 9.66
CA ILE A 120 -10.61 19.39 9.77
C ILE A 120 -9.81 18.88 8.56
N PRO A 121 -9.31 19.79 7.68
CA PRO A 121 -8.47 19.39 6.56
C PRO A 121 -7.05 19.04 7.02
N ILE A 122 -6.74 17.75 7.14
CA ILE A 122 -5.40 17.27 7.51
C ILE A 122 -4.70 16.73 6.26
N LYS A 123 -3.42 17.04 6.10
CA LYS A 123 -2.61 16.47 5.03
C LYS A 123 -2.40 14.98 5.29
N MET A 124 -2.54 14.17 4.25
CA MET A 124 -2.45 12.71 4.30
C MET A 124 -1.14 12.21 4.93
N LYS A 125 -0.02 12.91 4.69
CA LYS A 125 1.28 12.58 5.28
C LYS A 125 1.28 12.58 6.82
N TRP A 126 0.59 13.53 7.45
CA TRP A 126 0.53 13.60 8.91
C TRP A 126 -0.29 12.45 9.49
N MET A 127 -1.42 12.12 8.85
CA MET A 127 -2.22 10.96 9.25
C MET A 127 -1.41 9.66 9.12
N ALA A 128 -0.64 9.50 8.05
CA ALA A 128 0.20 8.31 7.85
C ALA A 128 1.31 8.19 8.90
N ILE A 129 1.93 9.30 9.29
CA ILE A 129 2.97 9.31 10.35
C ILE A 129 2.37 8.88 11.69
N VAL A 130 1.22 9.46 12.06
CA VAL A 130 0.53 9.09 13.31
C VAL A 130 0.14 7.62 13.28
N TYR A 131 -0.40 7.15 12.16
CA TYR A 131 -0.81 5.75 12.02
C TYR A 131 0.37 4.78 12.05
N ALA A 132 1.47 5.11 11.38
CA ALA A 132 2.70 4.32 11.44
C ALA A 132 3.27 4.26 12.86
N ALA A 133 3.24 5.37 13.60
CA ALA A 133 3.66 5.42 15.00
C ALA A 133 2.78 4.53 15.90
N LEU A 134 1.46 4.54 15.70
CA LEU A 134 0.53 3.67 16.43
C LEU A 134 0.79 2.19 16.14
N VAL A 135 1.04 1.83 14.88
CA VAL A 135 1.36 0.44 14.49
C VAL A 135 2.67 -0.03 15.12
N VAL A 136 3.70 0.82 15.13
CA VAL A 136 4.96 0.51 15.82
C VAL A 136 4.75 0.36 17.32
N TYR A 137 3.96 1.24 17.93
CA TYR A 137 3.59 1.16 19.33
C TYR A 137 2.88 -0.17 19.66
N ASP A 138 1.91 -0.59 18.84
CA ASP A 138 1.20 -1.86 19.01
C ASP A 138 2.15 -3.06 18.92
N ILE A 139 3.07 -3.07 17.95
CA ILE A 139 4.09 -4.12 17.82
C ILE A 139 4.93 -4.20 19.08
N VAL A 140 5.48 -3.06 19.54
CA VAL A 140 6.31 -3.00 20.75
C VAL A 140 5.53 -3.49 21.98
N ARG A 141 4.29 -3.04 22.13
CA ARG A 141 3.40 -3.45 23.22
C ARG A 141 3.15 -4.96 23.22
N TYR A 142 2.92 -5.56 22.06
CA TYR A 142 2.74 -7.02 21.95
C TYR A 142 4.00 -7.79 22.32
N PHE A 143 5.17 -7.31 21.91
CA PHE A 143 6.44 -7.94 22.31
C PHE A 143 6.70 -7.81 23.81
N MET A 144 6.48 -6.64 24.41
CA MET A 144 6.67 -6.41 25.84
C MET A 144 5.65 -7.18 26.70
N GLY A 145 4.43 -7.35 26.21
CA GLY A 145 3.36 -8.09 26.90
C GLY A 145 3.42 -9.62 26.74
N GLY A 146 4.43 -10.15 26.06
CA GLY A 146 4.55 -11.61 25.81
C GLY A 146 3.57 -12.15 24.76
N ALA A 147 2.75 -11.28 24.14
CA ALA A 147 1.79 -11.63 23.12
C ALA A 147 2.35 -11.37 21.69
N TRP A 148 3.62 -11.67 21.47
CA TRP A 148 4.36 -11.42 20.22
C TRP A 148 3.65 -12.00 18.98
N PHE A 149 2.88 -13.06 19.15
CA PHE A 149 2.09 -13.68 18.10
C PHE A 149 1.02 -12.74 17.50
N MET A 150 0.52 -11.76 18.26
CA MET A 150 -0.41 -10.74 17.77
C MET A 150 0.26 -9.75 16.79
N ALA A 151 1.59 -9.65 16.83
CA ALA A 151 2.32 -8.80 15.89
C ALA A 151 2.49 -9.43 14.49
N LEU A 152 2.33 -10.75 14.34
CA LEU A 152 2.55 -11.44 13.06
C LEU A 152 1.68 -10.94 11.91
N PRO A 153 0.34 -10.78 12.04
CA PRO A 153 -0.48 -10.24 10.95
C PRO A 153 -0.11 -8.79 10.61
N ILE A 154 0.30 -7.99 11.59
CA ILE A 154 0.76 -6.62 11.37
C ILE A 154 2.05 -6.62 10.56
N ILE A 155 3.02 -7.41 10.96
CA ILE A 155 4.31 -7.53 10.27
C ILE A 155 4.11 -8.06 8.86
N ALA A 156 3.26 -9.06 8.64
CA ALA A 156 2.95 -9.61 7.32
C ALA A 156 2.38 -8.54 6.37
N SER A 157 1.45 -7.73 6.86
CA SER A 157 0.85 -6.63 6.09
C SER A 157 1.87 -5.53 5.77
N LEU A 158 2.71 -5.14 6.74
CA LEU A 158 3.77 -4.15 6.52
C LEU A 158 4.86 -4.66 5.57
N LEU A 159 5.24 -5.93 5.65
CA LEU A 159 6.17 -6.54 4.72
C LEU A 159 5.64 -6.50 3.29
N ASN A 160 4.37 -6.87 3.08
CA ASN A 160 3.72 -6.75 1.78
C ASN A 160 3.80 -5.32 1.25
N PHE A 161 3.45 -4.33 2.08
CA PHE A 161 3.53 -2.92 1.73
C PHE A 161 4.96 -2.50 1.34
N ILE A 162 5.96 -2.84 2.14
CA ILE A 162 7.37 -2.49 1.90
C ILE A 162 7.89 -3.14 0.62
N ILE A 163 7.67 -4.45 0.44
CA ILE A 163 8.12 -5.19 -0.75
C ILE A 163 7.51 -4.59 -2.02
N PHE A 164 6.19 -4.35 -1.99
CA PHE A 164 5.51 -3.81 -3.15
C PHE A 164 5.95 -2.38 -3.46
N PHE A 165 6.06 -1.52 -2.44
CA PHE A 165 6.46 -0.13 -2.62
C PHE A 165 7.90 0.00 -3.12
N LEU A 166 8.84 -0.77 -2.57
CA LEU A 166 10.24 -0.81 -3.03
C LEU A 166 10.33 -1.38 -4.45
N GLY A 167 9.61 -2.46 -4.74
CA GLY A 167 9.56 -3.06 -6.07
C GLY A 167 9.00 -2.10 -7.12
N THR A 168 7.94 -1.38 -6.79
CA THR A 168 7.31 -0.42 -7.71
C THR A 168 8.22 0.79 -7.99
N ARG A 169 8.95 1.31 -6.99
CA ARG A 169 9.91 2.42 -7.20
C ARG A 169 11.08 2.01 -8.08
N ASN A 170 11.62 0.80 -7.88
CA ASN A 170 12.77 0.31 -8.63
C ASN A 170 12.42 -0.03 -10.08
N LEU A 171 11.25 -0.63 -10.34
CA LEU A 171 10.84 -1.01 -11.70
C LEU A 171 10.64 0.19 -12.63
N ASN A 172 10.16 1.33 -12.13
CA ASN A 172 10.03 2.55 -12.93
C ASN A 172 11.41 3.15 -13.30
N ARG A 173 12.44 2.93 -12.49
CA ARG A 173 13.81 3.39 -12.78
C ARG A 173 14.51 2.53 -13.83
N TYR A 174 14.14 1.25 -13.93
CA TYR A 174 14.76 0.25 -14.81
C TYR A 174 13.88 -0.17 -16.00
N ASN A 175 12.77 0.56 -16.28
CA ASN A 175 11.95 0.23 -17.43
C ASN A 175 12.72 0.57 -18.74
N PRO A 176 13.16 -0.44 -19.52
CA PRO A 176 14.01 -0.22 -20.70
C PRO A 176 13.31 0.63 -21.77
N LYS A 177 11.96 0.56 -21.85
CA LYS A 177 11.17 1.39 -22.78
C LYS A 177 11.21 2.88 -22.40
N GLU A 178 11.19 3.22 -21.12
CA GLU A 178 11.32 4.59 -20.65
C GLU A 178 12.72 5.14 -20.79
N ILE A 179 13.73 4.32 -20.54
CA ILE A 179 15.13 4.68 -20.74
C ILE A 179 15.37 4.97 -22.21
N HIS A 180 14.87 4.13 -23.13
CA HIS A 180 15.02 4.30 -24.56
C HIS A 180 14.31 5.57 -25.06
N ARG A 181 13.06 5.80 -24.61
CA ARG A 181 12.30 7.03 -24.93
C ARG A 181 12.99 8.30 -24.40
N ARG A 182 13.53 8.25 -23.18
CA ARG A 182 14.26 9.37 -22.57
C ARG A 182 15.58 9.65 -23.29
N ASN A 183 16.26 8.61 -23.77
CA ASN A 183 17.49 8.76 -24.56
C ASN A 183 17.18 9.29 -25.96
N GLN A 184 16.11 8.83 -26.61
CA GLN A 184 15.66 9.40 -27.89
C GLN A 184 15.29 10.87 -27.74
N PHE A 185 14.55 11.23 -26.69
CA PHE A 185 14.18 12.62 -26.41
C PHE A 185 15.42 13.50 -26.14
N LYS A 186 16.40 12.99 -25.39
CA LYS A 186 17.66 13.72 -25.18
C LYS A 186 18.47 13.90 -26.46
N ARG A 187 18.49 12.91 -27.36
CA ARG A 187 19.13 13.04 -28.68
C ARG A 187 18.43 14.08 -29.54
N ALA A 188 17.12 14.01 -29.65
CA ALA A 188 16.33 14.99 -30.41
C ALA A 188 16.48 16.41 -29.88
N MET A 189 16.54 16.61 -28.55
CA MET A 189 16.81 17.92 -27.94
C MET A 189 18.26 18.38 -28.14
N GLY A 190 19.21 17.44 -28.18
CA GLY A 190 20.61 17.75 -28.49
C GLY A 190 20.81 18.21 -29.93
N GLU A 191 20.12 17.56 -30.87
CA GLU A 191 20.14 17.92 -32.30
C GLU A 191 19.40 19.23 -32.56
N SER A 192 18.31 19.54 -31.85
CA SER A 192 17.57 20.81 -32.02
C SER A 192 18.37 22.05 -31.57
N LYS A 193 19.40 21.91 -30.76
CA LYS A 193 20.31 23.00 -30.40
C LYS A 193 21.26 23.42 -31.53
N THR A 194 21.39 22.60 -32.56
CA THR A 194 22.29 22.85 -33.69
C THR A 194 21.58 23.31 -34.95
N VAL A 195 20.24 23.44 -34.94
CA VAL A 195 19.49 23.99 -36.08
C VAL A 195 19.42 25.50 -35.91
N PRO A 196 20.16 26.30 -36.74
CA PRO A 196 20.01 27.76 -36.71
C PRO A 196 18.59 28.10 -37.20
N PHE A 197 17.89 28.95 -36.45
CA PHE A 197 16.59 29.46 -36.87
C PHE A 197 16.72 30.12 -38.24
N PRO A 198 15.99 29.69 -39.26
CA PRO A 198 15.99 30.41 -40.55
C PRO A 198 15.23 31.71 -40.32
N GLY A 199 15.91 32.79 -40.10
CA GLY A 199 15.33 34.11 -39.90
C GLY A 199 15.98 35.01 -38.85
N GLY A 200 17.00 34.50 -38.14
CA GLY A 200 17.80 35.31 -37.23
C GLY A 200 18.71 36.26 -38.03
N SER A 201 18.23 37.49 -38.28
CA SER A 201 19.02 38.60 -38.82
C SER A 201 20.29 38.77 -38.02
N LYS A 202 21.43 38.77 -38.70
CA LYS A 202 22.73 39.24 -38.16
C LYS A 202 22.62 40.73 -37.88
N SER A 203 22.10 41.14 -36.75
CA SER A 203 22.24 42.50 -36.26
C SER A 203 23.08 42.50 -35.01
N GLY A 204 24.33 42.91 -35.17
CA GLY A 204 25.22 43.06 -34.00
C GLY A 204 26.71 43.17 -34.37
N GLU A 205 27.04 43.72 -35.53
CA GLU A 205 28.37 44.24 -35.80
C GLU A 205 28.47 45.63 -35.20
N VAL A 206 28.81 45.67 -33.90
CA VAL A 206 29.16 46.94 -33.24
C VAL A 206 30.56 47.29 -33.69
N THR A 207 30.67 48.13 -34.73
CA THR A 207 31.87 48.85 -35.10
C THR A 207 32.34 49.70 -33.92
N LYS A 208 33.42 49.27 -33.30
CA LYS A 208 34.24 50.17 -32.44
C LYS A 208 34.95 51.15 -33.38
N HIS A 209 34.45 52.37 -33.42
CA HIS A 209 35.24 53.52 -33.86
C HIS A 209 35.79 54.26 -32.63
N LYS A 210 37.07 54.44 -32.68
CA LYS A 210 38.01 55.32 -31.98
C LYS A 210 37.39 56.29 -30.95
#